data_159dd573730a25c80d50d2997ec48a26
#
_entry.id   159dd573730a25c80d50d2997ec48a26
#
_cell.length_a   1.000
_cell.length_b   1.000
_cell.length_c   1.000
_cell.angle_alpha   90.00
_cell.angle_beta   90.00
_cell.angle_gamma   90.00
#
_symmetry.space_group_name_H-M   'P 1'
#
loop_
_entity.id
_entity.type
_entity.pdbx_description
1 polymer ?
#
loop_
_entity_poly.entity_id
_entity_poly.type
_entity_poly.pdbx_seq_one_letter_code
_entity_poly.pdbx_strand_id
1 'polypeptide(L)'
;MTRFVLGRIGFYTLIAVLLAFFTIPLLWLVTAPFTSNPTYEVQVPDFTWDNFRAVVEHPYALPSLYNSLLLSVGTAVLVVILAALAAYALSRVRLPGRDALLYALLLLSSIITGTAAMVPLFQLAVELNLIDSQLGLILILTGGLLPAAIFMLKDFMDSTPKSYEESARVFGATPLQIVRDVVVPLVRPGLATIAVWAVANVWGNFLMPYLLLSDVEKQPAAVITYTLYTEGGQANLSMLSTFGLLYSIPVVLMYLFVSKKYGFRFHGGIKR
;
A
#
# COMPACT_ATOMS: atom_id res chain seq x y z
N MET A 1 -16.11 43.89 -10.63
CA MET A 1 -15.63 43.65 -9.26
C MET A 1 -16.41 42.56 -8.52
N THR A 2 -17.73 42.54 -8.55
CA THR A 2 -18.60 41.55 -7.85
C THR A 2 -18.36 40.10 -8.25
N ARG A 3 -18.19 39.76 -9.54
CA ARG A 3 -17.91 38.38 -10.01
C ARG A 3 -16.58 37.82 -9.48
N PHE A 4 -15.57 38.66 -9.32
CA PHE A 4 -14.25 38.23 -8.79
C PHE A 4 -14.31 37.97 -7.28
N VAL A 5 -15.10 38.76 -6.55
CA VAL A 5 -15.32 38.59 -5.10
C VAL A 5 -16.14 37.30 -4.83
N LEU A 6 -17.24 37.10 -5.59
CA LEU A 6 -18.04 35.89 -5.49
C LEU A 6 -17.21 34.61 -5.81
N GLY A 7 -16.37 34.67 -6.84
CA GLY A 7 -15.49 33.53 -7.17
C GLY A 7 -14.49 33.20 -6.05
N ARG A 8 -13.93 34.25 -5.39
CA ARG A 8 -13.04 34.02 -4.24
C ARG A 8 -13.78 33.47 -3.02
N ILE A 9 -14.95 33.98 -2.71
CA ILE A 9 -15.78 33.48 -1.61
C ILE A 9 -16.12 32.01 -1.86
N GLY A 10 -16.62 31.67 -3.05
CA GLY A 10 -16.90 30.26 -3.41
C GLY A 10 -15.69 29.36 -3.29
N PHE A 11 -14.52 29.82 -3.73
CA PHE A 11 -13.27 29.06 -3.61
C PHE A 11 -12.85 28.80 -2.14
N TYR A 12 -12.87 29.84 -1.30
CA TYR A 12 -12.54 29.69 0.12
C TYR A 12 -13.58 28.86 0.88
N THR A 13 -14.86 28.98 0.53
CA THR A 13 -15.92 28.13 1.11
C THR A 13 -15.69 26.66 0.74
N LEU A 14 -15.36 26.36 -0.53
CA LEU A 14 -15.05 25.01 -0.95
C LEU A 14 -13.84 24.45 -0.19
N ILE A 15 -12.76 25.24 -0.06
CA ILE A 15 -11.57 24.83 0.71
C ILE A 15 -11.96 24.57 2.17
N ALA A 16 -12.72 25.47 2.79
CA ALA A 16 -13.14 25.30 4.19
C ALA A 16 -13.98 24.04 4.40
N VAL A 17 -14.91 23.74 3.48
CA VAL A 17 -15.72 22.51 3.52
C VAL A 17 -14.84 21.28 3.36
N LEU A 18 -13.91 21.26 2.40
CA LEU A 18 -12.98 20.15 2.20
C LEU A 18 -12.08 19.94 3.41
N LEU A 19 -11.52 21.02 3.96
CA LEU A 19 -10.70 20.95 5.17
C LEU A 19 -11.50 20.40 6.34
N ALA A 20 -12.71 20.88 6.60
CA ALA A 20 -13.56 20.37 7.67
C ALA A 20 -13.89 18.90 7.46
N PHE A 21 -14.27 18.51 6.25
CA PHE A 21 -14.61 17.12 5.90
C PHE A 21 -13.47 16.13 6.19
N PHE A 22 -12.22 16.49 5.88
CA PHE A 22 -11.07 15.63 6.16
C PHE A 22 -10.53 15.77 7.59
N THR A 23 -10.62 16.95 8.18
CA THR A 23 -10.04 17.22 9.50
C THR A 23 -10.86 16.62 10.62
N ILE A 24 -12.20 16.64 10.53
CA ILE A 24 -13.07 16.14 11.60
C ILE A 24 -12.83 14.64 11.88
N PRO A 25 -12.81 13.72 10.90
CA PRO A 25 -12.50 12.31 11.14
C PRO A 25 -11.08 12.09 11.69
N LEU A 26 -10.10 12.87 11.23
CA LEU A 26 -8.73 12.77 11.75
C LEU A 26 -8.62 13.26 13.19
N LEU A 27 -9.31 14.34 13.54
CA LEU A 27 -9.38 14.80 14.93
C LEU A 27 -10.02 13.74 15.82
N TRP A 28 -11.12 13.12 15.38
CA TRP A 28 -11.72 12.03 16.12
C TRP A 28 -10.74 10.87 16.31
N LEU A 29 -10.05 10.44 15.27
CA LEU A 29 -9.08 9.35 15.35
C LEU A 29 -7.93 9.65 16.32
N VAL A 30 -7.56 10.93 16.49
CA VAL A 30 -6.47 11.34 17.39
C VAL A 30 -6.97 11.58 18.81
N THR A 31 -8.21 12.09 19.01
CA THR A 31 -8.72 12.45 20.33
C THR A 31 -9.44 11.29 21.05
N ALA A 32 -10.20 10.49 20.32
CA ALA A 32 -10.98 9.39 20.88
C ALA A 32 -10.14 8.34 21.67
N PRO A 33 -8.92 7.97 21.25
CA PRO A 33 -8.07 7.05 22.02
C PRO A 33 -7.72 7.53 23.42
N PHE A 34 -7.72 8.85 23.64
CA PHE A 34 -7.39 9.47 24.94
C PHE A 34 -8.63 9.84 25.75
N THR A 35 -9.81 9.41 25.31
CA THR A 35 -11.10 9.70 25.97
C THR A 35 -11.62 8.42 26.64
N SER A 36 -12.00 8.50 27.92
CA SER A 36 -12.46 7.34 28.72
C SER A 36 -13.74 6.71 28.14
N ASN A 37 -14.66 7.54 27.63
CA ASN A 37 -15.92 7.10 27.03
C ASN A 37 -16.10 7.78 25.66
N PRO A 38 -15.38 7.36 24.61
CA PRO A 38 -15.49 7.99 23.31
C PRO A 38 -16.86 7.74 22.68
N THR A 39 -17.37 8.79 22.02
CA THR A 39 -18.58 8.73 21.21
C THR A 39 -18.21 8.89 19.74
N TYR A 40 -19.17 8.92 18.83
CA TYR A 40 -18.94 9.22 17.41
C TYR A 40 -18.62 10.71 17.13
N GLU A 41 -18.70 11.55 18.16
CA GLU A 41 -18.40 12.98 18.05
C GLU A 41 -16.95 13.28 18.48
N VAL A 42 -16.38 14.35 17.94
CA VAL A 42 -15.07 14.84 18.39
C VAL A 42 -15.23 15.47 19.76
N GLN A 43 -14.55 14.93 20.74
CA GLN A 43 -14.59 15.37 22.14
C GLN A 43 -13.22 15.90 22.57
N VAL A 44 -13.22 16.77 23.58
CA VAL A 44 -11.99 17.15 24.25
C VAL A 44 -11.56 15.96 25.13
N PRO A 45 -10.35 15.39 24.92
CA PRO A 45 -9.94 14.20 25.63
C PRO A 45 -9.70 14.47 27.13
N ASP A 46 -10.06 13.53 27.97
CA ASP A 46 -9.75 13.50 29.40
C ASP A 46 -8.39 12.85 29.72
N PHE A 47 -7.62 12.52 28.67
CA PHE A 47 -6.24 11.99 28.69
C PHE A 47 -6.08 10.69 29.47
N THR A 48 -6.96 9.72 29.26
CA THR A 48 -6.77 8.36 29.76
C THR A 48 -5.79 7.55 28.90
N TRP A 49 -5.09 6.61 29.55
CA TRP A 49 -4.25 5.60 28.89
C TRP A 49 -4.86 4.19 28.93
N ASP A 50 -6.03 4.04 29.55
CA ASP A 50 -6.67 2.73 29.74
C ASP A 50 -7.03 2.07 28.42
N ASN A 51 -7.41 2.84 27.39
CA ASN A 51 -7.71 2.34 26.08
C ASN A 51 -6.49 1.70 25.40
N PHE A 52 -5.30 2.30 25.58
CA PHE A 52 -4.05 1.73 25.07
C PHE A 52 -3.67 0.46 25.81
N ARG A 53 -3.90 0.41 27.13
CA ARG A 53 -3.69 -0.79 27.91
C ARG A 53 -4.61 -1.92 27.46
N ALA A 54 -5.88 -1.64 27.23
CA ALA A 54 -6.84 -2.61 26.70
C ALA A 54 -6.41 -3.19 25.35
N VAL A 55 -5.87 -2.35 24.43
CA VAL A 55 -5.34 -2.83 23.15
C VAL A 55 -4.11 -3.70 23.34
N VAL A 56 -3.20 -3.35 24.25
CA VAL A 56 -1.99 -4.15 24.52
C VAL A 56 -2.33 -5.49 25.17
N GLU A 57 -3.33 -5.52 26.04
CA GLU A 57 -3.80 -6.74 26.72
C GLU A 57 -4.65 -7.62 25.80
N HIS A 58 -5.15 -7.11 24.69
CA HIS A 58 -5.93 -7.88 23.72
C HIS A 58 -5.05 -8.88 22.98
N PRO A 59 -5.39 -10.20 22.98
CA PRO A 59 -4.50 -11.26 22.53
C PRO A 59 -4.08 -11.14 21.05
N TYR A 60 -4.93 -10.55 20.21
CA TYR A 60 -4.70 -10.50 18.76
C TYR A 60 -4.36 -9.11 18.22
N ALA A 61 -4.52 -8.02 19.00
CA ALA A 61 -4.36 -6.67 18.48
C ALA A 61 -2.90 -6.39 18.03
N LEU A 62 -1.92 -6.54 18.92
CA LEU A 62 -0.51 -6.31 18.56
C LEU A 62 0.05 -7.36 17.58
N PRO A 63 -0.22 -8.68 17.75
CA PRO A 63 0.20 -9.66 16.77
C PRO A 63 -0.32 -9.39 15.34
N SER A 64 -1.53 -8.89 15.20
CA SER A 64 -2.10 -8.56 13.88
C SER A 64 -1.39 -7.40 13.17
N LEU A 65 -0.86 -6.42 13.92
CA LEU A 65 -0.01 -5.37 13.35
C LEU A 65 1.30 -5.94 12.80
N TYR A 66 1.90 -6.89 13.54
CA TYR A 66 3.07 -7.62 13.05
C TYR A 66 2.75 -8.44 11.79
N ASN A 67 1.62 -9.14 11.78
CA ASN A 67 1.15 -9.88 10.60
C ASN A 67 0.95 -8.94 9.39
N SER A 68 0.36 -7.75 9.59
CA SER A 68 0.23 -6.74 8.54
C SER A 68 1.58 -6.29 8.00
N LEU A 69 2.56 -6.10 8.87
CA LEU A 69 3.91 -5.72 8.47
C LEU A 69 4.58 -6.84 7.67
N LEU A 70 4.49 -8.07 8.15
CA LEU A 70 5.05 -9.26 7.48
C LEU A 70 4.44 -9.46 6.09
N LEU A 71 3.12 -9.39 5.97
CA LEU A 71 2.41 -9.52 4.70
C LEU A 71 2.78 -8.39 3.73
N SER A 72 2.79 -7.15 4.22
CA SER A 72 3.07 -5.98 3.38
C SER A 72 4.51 -5.93 2.91
N VAL A 73 5.48 -6.17 3.80
CA VAL A 73 6.90 -6.18 3.45
C VAL A 73 7.23 -7.40 2.59
N GLY A 74 6.74 -8.59 2.94
CA GLY A 74 6.95 -9.81 2.16
C GLY A 74 6.44 -9.67 0.73
N THR A 75 5.22 -9.19 0.56
CA THR A 75 4.65 -8.93 -0.77
C THR A 75 5.43 -7.84 -1.51
N ALA A 76 5.77 -6.73 -0.87
CA ALA A 76 6.50 -5.64 -1.51
C ALA A 76 7.89 -6.09 -1.99
N VAL A 77 8.61 -6.88 -1.21
CA VAL A 77 9.92 -7.43 -1.59
C VAL A 77 9.78 -8.32 -2.84
N LEU A 78 8.82 -9.24 -2.86
CA LEU A 78 8.60 -10.11 -4.02
C LEU A 78 8.16 -9.31 -5.25
N VAL A 79 7.22 -8.38 -5.10
CA VAL A 79 6.76 -7.51 -6.20
C VAL A 79 7.91 -6.71 -6.77
N VAL A 80 8.75 -6.08 -5.93
CA VAL A 80 9.88 -5.26 -6.39
C VAL A 80 10.91 -6.11 -7.14
N ILE A 81 11.27 -7.29 -6.61
CA ILE A 81 12.27 -8.17 -7.25
C ILE A 81 11.74 -8.67 -8.60
N LEU A 82 10.52 -9.23 -8.61
CA LEU A 82 9.95 -9.82 -9.83
C LEU A 82 9.63 -8.76 -10.87
N ALA A 83 9.08 -7.61 -10.46
CA ALA A 83 8.82 -6.50 -11.36
C ALA A 83 10.12 -5.90 -11.93
N ALA A 84 11.20 -5.80 -11.13
CA ALA A 84 12.48 -5.30 -11.61
C ALA A 84 13.07 -6.19 -12.69
N LEU A 85 13.05 -7.51 -12.49
CA LEU A 85 13.54 -8.48 -13.49
C LEU A 85 12.71 -8.44 -14.77
N ALA A 86 11.38 -8.45 -14.64
CA ALA A 86 10.47 -8.42 -15.78
C ALA A 86 10.54 -7.09 -16.55
N ALA A 87 10.52 -5.95 -15.84
CA ALA A 87 10.60 -4.63 -16.45
C ALA A 87 11.94 -4.40 -17.16
N TYR A 88 13.05 -4.88 -16.57
CA TYR A 88 14.36 -4.83 -17.21
C TYR A 88 14.37 -5.63 -18.50
N ALA A 89 13.93 -6.89 -18.48
CA ALA A 89 13.85 -7.74 -19.67
C ALA A 89 12.97 -7.10 -20.76
N LEU A 90 11.79 -6.64 -20.41
CA LEU A 90 10.84 -6.01 -21.32
C LEU A 90 11.36 -4.67 -21.88
N SER A 91 12.16 -3.92 -21.14
CA SER A 91 12.73 -2.65 -21.60
C SER A 91 13.94 -2.85 -22.53
N ARG A 92 14.71 -3.92 -22.37
CA ARG A 92 15.97 -4.15 -23.10
C ARG A 92 15.84 -5.10 -24.28
N VAL A 93 14.92 -6.06 -24.22
CA VAL A 93 14.69 -7.02 -25.29
C VAL A 93 13.62 -6.50 -26.25
N ARG A 94 13.87 -6.60 -27.55
CA ARG A 94 12.90 -6.28 -28.60
C ARG A 94 11.98 -7.49 -28.80
N LEU A 95 10.88 -7.52 -28.07
CA LEU A 95 9.85 -8.56 -28.25
C LEU A 95 8.74 -8.04 -29.18
N PRO A 96 8.39 -8.77 -30.24
CA PRO A 96 7.23 -8.42 -31.06
C PRO A 96 5.97 -8.52 -30.20
N GLY A 97 5.08 -7.50 -30.30
CA GLY A 97 3.85 -7.46 -29.49
C GLY A 97 4.04 -7.10 -28.01
N ARG A 98 5.24 -6.67 -27.58
CA ARG A 98 5.55 -6.29 -26.18
C ARG A 98 4.51 -5.37 -25.55
N ASP A 99 4.13 -4.31 -26.24
CA ASP A 99 3.22 -3.31 -25.71
C ASP A 99 1.78 -3.87 -25.58
N ALA A 100 1.35 -4.69 -26.55
CA ALA A 100 0.09 -5.41 -26.46
C ALA A 100 0.08 -6.39 -25.28
N LEU A 101 1.18 -7.11 -25.05
CA LEU A 101 1.31 -7.98 -23.87
C LEU A 101 1.20 -7.19 -22.56
N LEU A 102 1.87 -6.04 -22.46
CA LEU A 102 1.81 -5.19 -21.27
C LEU A 102 0.41 -4.65 -21.00
N TYR A 103 -0.28 -4.17 -22.04
CA TYR A 103 -1.68 -3.73 -21.90
C TYR A 103 -2.62 -4.88 -21.53
N ALA A 104 -2.42 -6.07 -22.11
CA ALA A 104 -3.18 -7.26 -21.73
C ALA A 104 -2.95 -7.64 -20.25
N LEU A 105 -1.71 -7.60 -19.77
CA LEU A 105 -1.38 -7.85 -18.36
C LEU A 105 -2.01 -6.81 -17.43
N LEU A 106 -2.02 -5.53 -17.81
CA LEU A 106 -2.71 -4.48 -17.04
C LEU A 106 -4.20 -4.70 -16.95
N LEU A 107 -4.85 -5.03 -18.08
CA LEU A 107 -6.29 -5.34 -18.10
C LEU A 107 -6.59 -6.56 -17.22
N LEU A 108 -5.79 -7.62 -17.34
CA LEU A 108 -5.92 -8.81 -16.51
C LEU A 108 -5.74 -8.50 -15.03
N SER A 109 -4.77 -7.65 -14.66
CA SER A 109 -4.57 -7.28 -13.25
C SER A 109 -5.76 -6.56 -12.65
N SER A 110 -6.45 -5.72 -13.43
CA SER A 110 -7.66 -5.03 -12.98
C SER A 110 -8.81 -6.00 -12.71
N ILE A 111 -8.86 -7.11 -13.43
CA ILE A 111 -9.85 -8.18 -13.22
C ILE A 111 -9.47 -9.02 -12.00
N ILE A 112 -8.20 -9.40 -11.88
CA ILE A 112 -7.68 -10.28 -10.81
C ILE A 112 -7.76 -9.61 -9.43
N THR A 113 -7.59 -8.30 -9.34
CA THR A 113 -7.68 -7.56 -8.07
C THR A 113 -9.12 -7.21 -7.68
N GLY A 114 -10.08 -7.44 -8.56
CA GLY A 114 -11.50 -7.19 -8.30
C GLY A 114 -12.17 -8.28 -7.47
N THR A 115 -13.32 -7.95 -6.86
CA THR A 115 -14.13 -8.90 -6.08
C THR A 115 -14.60 -10.10 -6.90
N ALA A 116 -14.75 -9.96 -8.22
CA ALA A 116 -15.14 -11.04 -9.13
C ALA A 116 -14.11 -12.19 -9.17
N ALA A 117 -12.83 -11.89 -8.94
CA ALA A 117 -11.78 -12.90 -8.95
C ALA A 117 -11.63 -13.64 -7.61
N MET A 118 -12.33 -13.24 -6.56
CA MET A 118 -12.16 -13.83 -5.22
C MET A 118 -12.51 -15.32 -5.21
N VAL A 119 -13.61 -15.71 -5.85
CA VAL A 119 -14.03 -17.12 -5.88
C VAL A 119 -13.01 -18.00 -6.60
N PRO A 120 -12.58 -17.71 -7.84
CA PRO A 120 -11.54 -18.52 -8.48
C PRO A 120 -10.19 -18.49 -7.76
N LEU A 121 -9.80 -17.36 -7.14
CA LEU A 121 -8.57 -17.29 -6.35
C LEU A 121 -8.67 -18.15 -5.08
N PHE A 122 -9.82 -18.18 -4.42
CA PHE A 122 -10.05 -19.06 -3.28
C PHE A 122 -9.97 -20.54 -3.69
N GLN A 123 -10.62 -20.92 -4.79
CA GLN A 123 -10.53 -22.30 -5.31
C GLN A 123 -9.09 -22.68 -5.64
N LEU A 124 -8.34 -21.81 -6.30
CA LEU A 124 -6.92 -22.02 -6.58
C LEU A 124 -6.11 -22.19 -5.29
N ALA A 125 -6.38 -21.36 -4.27
CA ALA A 125 -5.71 -21.45 -2.98
C ALA A 125 -6.00 -22.78 -2.26
N VAL A 126 -7.23 -23.29 -2.36
CA VAL A 126 -7.60 -24.62 -1.85
C VAL A 126 -6.84 -25.72 -2.58
N GLU A 127 -6.84 -25.71 -3.91
CA GLU A 127 -6.16 -26.73 -4.73
C GLU A 127 -4.64 -26.77 -4.48
N LEU A 128 -4.04 -25.60 -4.24
CA LEU A 128 -2.60 -25.47 -3.96
C LEU A 128 -2.24 -25.64 -2.48
N ASN A 129 -3.21 -25.95 -1.59
CA ASN A 129 -3.03 -26.02 -0.15
C ASN A 129 -2.42 -24.74 0.46
N LEU A 130 -2.84 -23.58 -0.03
CA LEU A 130 -2.38 -22.26 0.41
C LEU A 130 -3.34 -21.57 1.38
N ILE A 131 -4.46 -22.21 1.72
CA ILE A 131 -5.40 -21.72 2.74
C ILE A 131 -4.71 -21.73 4.10
N ASP A 132 -5.02 -20.72 4.93
CA ASP A 132 -4.43 -20.49 6.25
C ASP A 132 -2.89 -20.34 6.24
N SER A 133 -2.34 -19.94 5.10
CA SER A 133 -0.91 -19.71 4.90
C SER A 133 -0.61 -18.24 4.60
N GLN A 134 0.15 -17.60 5.48
CA GLN A 134 0.63 -16.23 5.22
C GLN A 134 1.52 -16.17 3.97
N LEU A 135 2.32 -17.20 3.72
CA LEU A 135 3.10 -17.30 2.48
C LEU A 135 2.18 -17.42 1.25
N GLY A 136 1.14 -18.25 1.34
CA GLY A 136 0.14 -18.37 0.28
C GLY A 136 -0.52 -17.03 -0.05
N LEU A 137 -0.91 -16.28 0.98
CA LEU A 137 -1.48 -14.95 0.82
C LEU A 137 -0.48 -13.96 0.19
N ILE A 138 0.79 -13.96 0.62
CA ILE A 138 1.86 -13.14 0.01
C ILE A 138 1.99 -13.44 -1.48
N LEU A 139 1.99 -14.71 -1.89
CA LEU A 139 2.09 -15.08 -3.30
C LEU A 139 0.88 -14.62 -4.13
N ILE A 140 -0.33 -14.77 -3.60
CA ILE A 140 -1.56 -14.33 -4.27
C ILE A 140 -1.58 -12.81 -4.43
N LEU A 141 -1.26 -12.06 -3.37
CA LEU A 141 -1.19 -10.61 -3.41
C LEU A 141 -0.08 -10.12 -4.36
N THR A 142 1.06 -10.81 -4.37
CA THR A 142 2.15 -10.54 -5.33
C THR A 142 1.66 -10.70 -6.77
N GLY A 143 1.01 -11.81 -7.10
CA GLY A 143 0.45 -12.06 -8.42
C GLY A 143 -0.51 -10.97 -8.89
N GLY A 144 -1.38 -10.49 -8.01
CA GLY A 144 -2.33 -9.41 -8.31
C GLY A 144 -1.67 -8.06 -8.56
N LEU A 145 -0.59 -7.73 -7.83
CA LEU A 145 0.09 -6.44 -7.94
C LEU A 145 1.17 -6.41 -9.05
N LEU A 146 1.68 -7.58 -9.43
CA LEU A 146 2.84 -7.70 -10.32
C LEU A 146 2.66 -7.01 -11.68
N PRO A 147 1.54 -7.16 -12.43
CA PRO A 147 1.38 -6.53 -13.75
C PRO A 147 1.47 -5.00 -13.70
N ALA A 148 0.81 -4.37 -12.74
CA ALA A 148 0.87 -2.93 -12.56
C ALA A 148 2.27 -2.45 -12.14
N ALA A 149 2.94 -3.20 -11.26
CA ALA A 149 4.31 -2.91 -10.84
C ALA A 149 5.30 -2.99 -12.00
N ILE A 150 5.18 -4.02 -12.88
CA ILE A 150 6.00 -4.16 -14.09
C ILE A 150 5.80 -2.97 -15.01
N PHE A 151 4.55 -2.58 -15.25
CA PHE A 151 4.23 -1.45 -16.11
C PHE A 151 4.85 -0.16 -15.60
N MET A 152 4.62 0.17 -14.32
CA MET A 152 5.19 1.37 -13.70
C MET A 152 6.72 1.37 -13.76
N LEU A 153 7.37 0.23 -13.44
CA LEU A 153 8.83 0.17 -13.40
C LEU A 153 9.46 0.18 -14.79
N LYS A 154 8.75 -0.37 -15.79
CA LYS A 154 9.19 -0.30 -17.17
C LYS A 154 9.35 1.15 -17.64
N ASP A 155 8.46 2.05 -17.27
CA ASP A 155 8.58 3.47 -17.64
C ASP A 155 9.85 4.10 -17.03
N PHE A 156 10.21 3.76 -15.80
CA PHE A 156 11.50 4.16 -15.22
C PHE A 156 12.68 3.55 -15.94
N MET A 157 12.59 2.27 -16.35
CA MET A 157 13.64 1.60 -17.11
C MET A 157 13.82 2.21 -18.51
N ASP A 158 12.73 2.52 -19.19
CA ASP A 158 12.75 3.12 -20.53
C ASP A 158 13.29 4.55 -20.51
N SER A 159 13.09 5.30 -19.43
CA SER A 159 13.66 6.64 -19.25
C SER A 159 15.17 6.63 -18.98
N THR A 160 15.76 5.46 -18.68
CA THR A 160 17.19 5.31 -18.41
C THR A 160 17.95 5.06 -19.72
N PRO A 161 18.91 5.92 -20.10
CA PRO A 161 19.69 5.77 -21.34
C PRO A 161 20.47 4.46 -21.36
N LYS A 162 20.38 3.71 -22.48
CA LYS A 162 21.10 2.44 -22.68
C LYS A 162 22.61 2.62 -22.76
N SER A 163 23.08 3.82 -23.10
CA SER A 163 24.51 4.15 -23.21
C SER A 163 25.29 3.87 -21.91
N TYR A 164 24.67 3.98 -20.73
CA TYR A 164 25.33 3.61 -19.48
C TYR A 164 25.66 2.13 -19.39
N GLU A 165 24.75 1.27 -19.85
CA GLU A 165 24.96 -0.18 -19.88
C GLU A 165 25.96 -0.58 -20.96
N GLU A 166 25.91 0.08 -22.13
CA GLU A 166 26.84 -0.13 -23.24
C GLU A 166 28.29 0.27 -22.86
N SER A 167 28.42 1.41 -22.18
CA SER A 167 29.71 1.84 -21.63
C SER A 167 30.29 0.83 -20.66
N ALA A 168 29.45 0.36 -19.69
CA ALA A 168 29.89 -0.65 -18.72
C ALA A 168 30.36 -1.95 -19.42
N ARG A 169 29.70 -2.38 -20.51
CA ARG A 169 30.11 -3.55 -21.29
C ARG A 169 31.45 -3.36 -21.94
N VAL A 170 31.73 -2.18 -22.50
CA VAL A 170 33.03 -1.85 -23.09
C VAL A 170 34.16 -1.97 -22.07
N PHE A 171 33.89 -1.63 -20.80
CA PHE A 171 34.83 -1.81 -19.67
C PHE A 171 34.84 -3.24 -19.09
N GLY A 172 34.18 -4.21 -19.72
CA GLY A 172 34.23 -5.61 -19.35
C GLY A 172 33.30 -6.03 -18.23
N ALA A 173 32.28 -5.20 -17.86
CA ALA A 173 31.32 -5.56 -16.85
C ALA A 173 30.43 -6.73 -17.29
N THR A 174 30.23 -7.69 -16.40
CA THR A 174 29.31 -8.81 -16.61
C THR A 174 27.84 -8.33 -16.55
N PRO A 175 26.88 -9.07 -17.16
CA PRO A 175 25.46 -8.69 -17.13
C PRO A 175 24.91 -8.44 -15.71
N LEU A 176 25.34 -9.25 -14.73
CA LEU A 176 24.92 -9.10 -13.34
C LEU A 176 25.47 -7.81 -12.70
N GLN A 177 26.75 -7.49 -13.01
CA GLN A 177 27.37 -6.23 -12.58
C GLN A 177 26.67 -5.02 -13.20
N ILE A 178 26.28 -5.08 -14.47
CA ILE A 178 25.54 -4.01 -15.13
C ILE A 178 24.20 -3.78 -14.43
N VAL A 179 23.45 -4.84 -14.16
CA VAL A 179 22.16 -4.71 -13.45
C VAL A 179 22.36 -4.14 -12.04
N ARG A 180 23.29 -4.71 -11.26
CA ARG A 180 23.52 -4.32 -9.87
C ARG A 180 24.12 -2.92 -9.71
N ASP A 181 25.15 -2.61 -10.50
CA ASP A 181 26.01 -1.45 -10.26
C ASP A 181 25.65 -0.24 -11.15
N VAL A 182 24.88 -0.47 -12.23
CA VAL A 182 24.43 0.58 -13.16
C VAL A 182 22.91 0.75 -13.11
N VAL A 183 22.14 -0.30 -13.43
CA VAL A 183 20.69 -0.19 -13.62
C VAL A 183 19.98 0.06 -12.29
N VAL A 184 20.22 -0.79 -11.28
CA VAL A 184 19.55 -0.68 -9.98
C VAL A 184 19.76 0.69 -9.33
N PRO A 185 20.97 1.27 -9.28
CA PRO A 185 21.18 2.63 -8.76
C PRO A 185 20.39 3.71 -9.51
N LEU A 186 20.29 3.62 -10.82
CA LEU A 186 19.59 4.60 -11.65
C LEU A 186 18.06 4.54 -11.46
N VAL A 187 17.51 3.34 -11.30
CA VAL A 187 16.05 3.13 -11.13
C VAL A 187 15.61 3.07 -9.67
N ARG A 188 16.48 3.33 -8.70
CA ARG A 188 16.14 3.34 -7.26
C ARG A 188 14.87 4.13 -6.93
N PRO A 189 14.63 5.33 -7.49
CA PRO A 189 13.39 6.05 -7.21
C PRO A 189 12.14 5.28 -7.65
N GLY A 190 12.21 4.61 -8.81
CA GLY A 190 11.14 3.75 -9.32
C GLY A 190 10.89 2.54 -8.42
N LEU A 191 11.97 1.85 -8.00
CA LEU A 191 11.89 0.72 -7.07
C LEU A 191 11.25 1.14 -5.73
N ALA A 192 11.65 2.29 -5.19
CA ALA A 192 11.08 2.82 -3.96
C ALA A 192 9.59 3.17 -4.12
N THR A 193 9.21 3.76 -5.24
CA THR A 193 7.80 4.09 -5.55
C THR A 193 6.94 2.83 -5.56
N ILE A 194 7.41 1.77 -6.23
CA ILE A 194 6.68 0.50 -6.30
C ILE A 194 6.62 -0.19 -4.94
N ALA A 195 7.71 -0.17 -4.17
CA ALA A 195 7.72 -0.74 -2.81
C ALA A 195 6.65 -0.09 -1.93
N VAL A 196 6.58 1.24 -1.92
CA VAL A 196 5.58 1.99 -1.15
C VAL A 196 4.17 1.71 -1.64
N TRP A 197 3.98 1.71 -2.97
CA TRP A 197 2.69 1.40 -3.57
C TRP A 197 2.21 -0.01 -3.21
N ALA A 198 3.10 -1.00 -3.25
CA ALA A 198 2.78 -2.38 -2.87
C ALA A 198 2.43 -2.48 -1.38
N VAL A 199 3.25 -1.88 -0.48
CA VAL A 199 2.95 -1.85 0.96
C VAL A 199 1.59 -1.21 1.21
N ALA A 200 1.28 -0.06 0.61
CA ALA A 200 0.01 0.63 0.81
C ALA A 200 -1.20 -0.21 0.36
N ASN A 201 -1.07 -0.93 -0.76
CA ASN A 201 -2.14 -1.81 -1.26
C ASN A 201 -2.37 -3.04 -0.36
N VAL A 202 -1.30 -3.60 0.20
CA VAL A 202 -1.39 -4.79 1.07
C VAL A 202 -1.83 -4.41 2.47
N TRP A 203 -1.31 -3.31 3.03
CA TRP A 203 -1.63 -2.84 4.38
C TRP A 203 -3.13 -2.65 4.59
N GLY A 204 -3.81 -2.01 3.65
CA GLY A 204 -5.25 -1.78 3.70
C GLY A 204 -6.11 -2.92 3.15
N ASN A 205 -5.52 -4.03 2.73
CA ASN A 205 -6.28 -5.13 2.15
C ASN A 205 -6.99 -5.92 3.24
N PHE A 206 -8.32 -5.90 3.20
CA PHE A 206 -9.19 -6.64 4.13
C PHE A 206 -9.68 -7.95 3.53
N LEU A 207 -10.18 -7.91 2.30
CA LEU A 207 -10.99 -8.99 1.74
C LEU A 207 -10.19 -10.27 1.49
N MET A 208 -9.00 -10.17 0.92
CA MET A 208 -8.19 -11.36 0.63
C MET A 208 -7.69 -12.06 1.90
N PRO A 209 -7.13 -11.35 2.90
CA PRO A 209 -6.79 -11.96 4.18
C PRO A 209 -8.00 -12.57 4.90
N TYR A 210 -9.13 -11.87 4.91
CA TYR A 210 -10.37 -12.35 5.54
C TYR A 210 -10.86 -13.66 4.92
N LEU A 211 -10.73 -13.81 3.59
CA LEU A 211 -11.16 -15.00 2.88
C LEU A 211 -10.20 -16.19 3.06
N LEU A 212 -8.88 -15.92 3.10
CA LEU A 212 -7.85 -16.94 3.01
C LEU A 212 -7.25 -17.35 4.36
N LEU A 213 -7.37 -16.50 5.40
CA LEU A 213 -6.83 -16.75 6.72
C LEU A 213 -7.99 -16.95 7.73
N SER A 214 -8.29 -18.18 8.07
CA SER A 214 -9.30 -18.54 9.08
C SER A 214 -8.75 -18.45 10.49
N ASP A 215 -7.45 -18.73 10.66
CA ASP A 215 -6.75 -18.67 11.94
C ASP A 215 -6.52 -17.20 12.36
N VAL A 216 -7.15 -16.79 13.46
CA VAL A 216 -7.11 -15.42 13.99
C VAL A 216 -5.67 -14.98 14.30
N GLU A 217 -4.79 -15.90 14.72
CA GLU A 217 -3.39 -15.59 15.04
C GLU A 217 -2.59 -15.16 13.82
N LYS A 218 -3.01 -15.54 12.61
CA LYS A 218 -2.36 -15.20 11.34
C LYS A 218 -2.97 -13.97 10.65
N GLN A 219 -4.14 -13.51 11.13
CA GLN A 219 -4.86 -12.43 10.50
C GLN A 219 -4.15 -11.08 10.66
N PRO A 220 -4.16 -10.23 9.62
CA PRO A 220 -3.61 -8.88 9.69
C PRO A 220 -4.57 -7.91 10.40
N ALA A 221 -4.04 -6.75 10.76
CA ALA A 221 -4.76 -5.70 11.49
C ALA A 221 -6.05 -5.22 10.81
N ALA A 222 -6.09 -5.21 9.48
CA ALA A 222 -7.30 -4.84 8.74
C ALA A 222 -8.47 -5.78 9.06
N VAL A 223 -8.20 -7.08 9.21
CA VAL A 223 -9.22 -8.09 9.58
C VAL A 223 -9.57 -7.99 11.06
N ILE A 224 -8.58 -7.86 11.93
CA ILE A 224 -8.81 -7.72 13.39
C ILE A 224 -9.58 -6.43 13.70
N THR A 225 -9.38 -5.33 12.98
CA THR A 225 -10.20 -4.12 13.14
C THR A 225 -11.70 -4.42 12.97
N TYR A 226 -12.06 -5.27 12.02
CA TYR A 226 -13.44 -5.67 11.78
C TYR A 226 -13.97 -6.55 12.94
N THR A 227 -13.18 -7.48 13.46
CA THR A 227 -13.58 -8.32 14.60
C THR A 227 -13.75 -7.50 15.86
N LEU A 228 -12.85 -6.55 16.16
CA LEU A 228 -12.96 -5.62 17.29
C LEU A 228 -14.23 -4.76 17.22
N TYR A 229 -14.69 -4.41 16.01
CA TYR A 229 -15.94 -3.69 15.83
C TYR A 229 -17.18 -4.56 16.14
N THR A 230 -17.13 -5.85 15.81
CA THR A 230 -18.27 -6.76 15.91
C THR A 230 -18.28 -7.57 17.21
N GLU A 231 -17.19 -7.58 17.96
CA GLU A 231 -17.04 -8.32 19.20
C GLU A 231 -18.01 -7.84 20.27
N GLY A 232 -18.80 -8.76 20.84
CA GLY A 232 -19.82 -8.43 21.84
C GLY A 232 -21.12 -7.80 21.31
N GLY A 233 -21.29 -7.71 19.98
CA GLY A 233 -22.53 -7.20 19.35
C GLY A 233 -22.75 -5.69 19.44
N GLN A 234 -21.81 -4.95 20.03
CA GLN A 234 -21.78 -3.48 20.04
C GLN A 234 -20.37 -2.99 19.73
N ALA A 235 -20.29 -1.87 18.99
CA ALA A 235 -18.99 -1.26 18.64
C ALA A 235 -18.29 -0.76 19.92
N ASN A 236 -17.13 -1.34 20.22
CA ASN A 236 -16.24 -0.82 21.26
C ASN A 236 -15.41 0.33 20.66
N LEU A 237 -15.92 1.56 20.77
CA LEU A 237 -15.28 2.74 20.18
C LEU A 237 -13.91 3.05 20.78
N SER A 238 -13.70 2.74 22.07
CA SER A 238 -12.42 2.91 22.75
C SER A 238 -11.35 2.03 22.12
N MET A 239 -11.66 0.74 21.96
CA MET A 239 -10.76 -0.23 21.34
C MET A 239 -10.54 0.08 19.86
N LEU A 240 -11.62 0.37 19.12
CA LEU A 240 -11.58 0.63 17.69
C LEU A 240 -10.77 1.89 17.35
N SER A 241 -10.99 3.00 18.06
CA SER A 241 -10.26 4.25 17.81
C SER A 241 -8.78 4.12 18.17
N THR A 242 -8.47 3.49 19.29
CA THR A 242 -7.09 3.30 19.76
C THR A 242 -6.31 2.36 18.81
N PHE A 243 -6.92 1.23 18.46
CA PHE A 243 -6.31 0.31 17.50
C PHE A 243 -6.19 0.95 16.11
N GLY A 244 -7.19 1.71 15.64
CA GLY A 244 -7.17 2.45 14.39
C GLY A 244 -6.05 3.50 14.34
N LEU A 245 -5.80 4.21 15.45
CA LEU A 245 -4.68 5.12 15.57
C LEU A 245 -3.34 4.37 15.43
N LEU A 246 -3.14 3.29 16.18
CA LEU A 246 -1.94 2.46 16.11
C LEU A 246 -1.74 1.87 14.70
N TYR A 247 -2.82 1.39 14.07
CA TYR A 247 -2.83 0.87 12.72
C TYR A 247 -2.43 1.92 11.66
N SER A 248 -2.75 3.19 11.89
CA SER A 248 -2.38 4.28 10.97
C SER A 248 -0.91 4.72 11.06
N ILE A 249 -0.25 4.55 12.21
CA ILE A 249 1.11 5.01 12.47
C ILE A 249 2.13 4.48 11.44
N PRO A 250 2.22 3.17 11.15
CA PRO A 250 3.21 2.66 10.19
C PRO A 250 3.06 3.25 8.79
N VAL A 251 1.83 3.48 8.34
CA VAL A 251 1.56 4.09 7.01
C VAL A 251 2.01 5.54 6.98
N VAL A 252 1.71 6.31 8.02
CA VAL A 252 2.13 7.71 8.14
C VAL A 252 3.66 7.81 8.20
N LEU A 253 4.31 6.96 9.00
CA LEU A 253 5.78 6.92 9.09
C LEU A 253 6.43 6.56 7.76
N MET A 254 5.90 5.55 7.06
CA MET A 254 6.37 5.17 5.74
C MET A 254 6.23 6.34 4.75
N TYR A 255 5.07 7.01 4.73
CA TYR A 255 4.84 8.17 3.88
C TYR A 255 5.85 9.30 4.16
N LEU A 256 6.05 9.64 5.42
CA LEU A 256 7.00 10.69 5.83
C LEU A 256 8.44 10.34 5.44
N PHE A 257 8.84 9.08 5.66
CA PHE A 257 10.17 8.60 5.29
C PHE A 257 10.42 8.71 3.79
N VAL A 258 9.48 8.23 2.99
CA VAL A 258 9.61 8.24 1.53
C VAL A 258 9.51 9.65 0.96
N SER A 259 8.59 10.46 1.45
CA SER A 259 8.44 11.86 1.05
C SER A 259 9.72 12.66 1.31
N LYS A 260 10.38 12.44 2.46
CA LYS A 260 11.63 13.12 2.81
C LYS A 260 12.81 12.63 1.98
N LYS A 261 12.92 11.31 1.73
CA LYS A 261 14.10 10.71 1.09
C LYS A 261 14.07 10.79 -0.44
N TYR A 262 12.91 10.61 -1.04
CA TYR A 262 12.75 10.52 -2.50
C TYR A 262 12.03 11.71 -3.11
N GLY A 263 11.55 12.65 -2.26
CA GLY A 263 10.81 13.84 -2.67
C GLY A 263 9.68 13.45 -3.62
N PHE A 264 8.51 13.08 -3.11
CA PHE A 264 7.32 12.94 -3.95
C PHE A 264 6.98 14.30 -4.57
N ARG A 265 7.78 14.68 -5.55
CA ARG A 265 7.42 15.76 -6.45
C ARG A 265 6.46 15.12 -7.46
N PHE A 266 5.18 15.17 -7.18
CA PHE A 266 4.15 15.10 -8.21
C PHE A 266 4.33 16.31 -9.15
N HIS A 267 5.42 16.32 -9.89
CA HIS A 267 5.58 17.23 -11.00
C HIS A 267 4.99 16.56 -12.25
N GLY A 268 3.68 16.41 -12.26
CA GLY A 268 2.93 16.53 -13.50
C GLY A 268 2.99 18.00 -13.94
N GLY A 269 4.17 18.55 -14.09
CA GLY A 269 4.41 19.92 -14.50
C GLY A 269 4.84 19.94 -15.93
N ILE A 270 3.95 20.31 -16.83
CA ILE A 270 4.25 20.87 -18.14
C ILE A 270 5.40 21.87 -17.97
N LYS A 271 6.62 21.47 -18.35
CA LYS A 271 7.66 22.46 -18.64
C LYS A 271 7.24 23.19 -19.91
N ARG A 272 6.83 24.45 -19.79
CA ARG A 272 6.91 25.40 -20.87
C ARG A 272 8.37 25.76 -21.12
#